data_fecd1a3ba34d5b6fec64f481bb5249ed
#
_entry.id   fecd1a3ba34d5b6fec64f481bb5249ed
#
_cell.length_a   1.000
_cell.length_b   1.000
_cell.length_c   1.000
_cell.angle_alpha   90.00
_cell.angle_beta   90.00
_cell.angle_gamma   90.00
#
_symmetry.space_group_name_H-M   'P 1'
#
loop_
_entity.id
_entity.type
_entity.pdbx_description
1 polymer ?
#
loop_
_entity_poly.entity_id
_entity_poly.type
_entity_poly.pdbx_seq_one_letter_code
_entity_poly.pdbx_strand_id
1 'polypeptide(L)'
;MFGWLRKTFDSFGRDSRWPAVRRRHLERYPTCAACGASENLEVHHVIPVGHARRIGREELQLDPLNLISLCGPPRDCHWWLGHACDDRKWRPDVRRLAQVILTSEVREQGDHV
;
A
#
# COMPACT_ATOMS: atom_id res chain seq x y z
N MET A 1 23.27 22.10 7.66
CA MET A 1 23.11 21.88 6.24
C MET A 1 22.28 20.63 5.95
N PHE A 2 22.74 19.46 6.30
CA PHE A 2 21.98 18.24 6.02
C PHE A 2 20.74 18.06 6.87
N GLY A 3 20.58 18.86 7.91
CA GLY A 3 19.38 18.80 8.74
C GLY A 3 18.10 19.08 7.99
N TRP A 4 18.13 19.92 6.97
CA TRP A 4 16.95 20.23 6.19
C TRP A 4 16.48 19.01 5.37
N LEU A 5 17.40 18.19 4.88
CA LEU A 5 17.06 16.96 4.19
C LEU A 5 16.35 15.98 5.14
N ARG A 6 16.85 15.89 6.37
CA ARG A 6 16.24 15.02 7.37
C ARG A 6 14.86 15.50 7.81
N LYS A 7 14.62 16.79 7.76
CA LYS A 7 13.29 17.35 8.06
C LYS A 7 12.30 16.99 6.97
N THR A 8 12.77 16.83 5.73
CA THR A 8 11.92 16.53 4.59
C THR A 8 11.69 15.05 4.40
N PHE A 9 12.71 14.24 4.66
CA PHE A 9 12.65 12.81 4.41
C PHE A 9 13.12 12.03 5.65
N ASP A 10 12.54 10.84 5.84
CA ASP A 10 13.05 9.92 6.84
C ASP A 10 14.31 9.21 6.31
N SER A 11 14.86 8.26 7.10
CA SER A 11 16.08 7.53 6.76
C SER A 11 15.94 6.69 5.50
N PHE A 12 14.72 6.46 5.02
CA PHE A 12 14.45 5.69 3.81
C PHE A 12 14.04 6.59 2.65
N GLY A 13 14.23 7.89 2.78
CA GLY A 13 13.91 8.83 1.72
C GLY A 13 12.43 9.19 1.62
N ARG A 14 11.65 8.96 2.66
CA ARG A 14 10.23 9.32 2.66
C ARG A 14 10.04 10.78 3.05
N ASP A 15 9.02 11.39 2.47
CA ASP A 15 8.60 12.73 2.80
C ASP A 15 8.18 12.80 4.27
N SER A 16 8.53 13.89 4.95
CA SER A 16 8.19 14.10 6.36
C SER A 16 6.68 14.12 6.64
N ARG A 17 5.88 14.36 5.62
CA ARG A 17 4.41 14.34 5.72
C ARG A 17 3.83 12.92 5.65
N TRP A 18 4.64 11.95 5.29
CA TRP A 18 4.18 10.58 5.08
C TRP A 18 3.45 9.98 6.30
N PRO A 19 3.95 10.10 7.53
CA PRO A 19 3.24 9.49 8.67
C PRO A 19 1.80 9.96 8.81
N ALA A 20 1.52 11.23 8.58
CA ALA A 20 0.17 11.77 8.66
C ALA A 20 -0.71 11.27 7.50
N VAL A 21 -0.15 11.20 6.30
CA VAL A 21 -0.86 10.69 5.13
C VAL A 21 -1.20 9.21 5.33
N ARG A 22 -0.25 8.43 5.82
CA ARG A 22 -0.44 7.01 6.12
C ARG A 22 -1.56 6.80 7.13
N ARG A 23 -1.53 7.56 8.22
CA ARG A 23 -2.54 7.45 9.27
C ARG A 23 -3.94 7.75 8.73
N ARG A 24 -4.09 8.83 7.97
CA ARG A 24 -5.38 9.20 7.38
C ARG A 24 -5.89 8.13 6.42
N HIS A 25 -4.99 7.52 5.66
CA HIS A 25 -5.37 6.45 4.74
C HIS A 25 -5.94 5.25 5.52
N LEU A 26 -5.25 4.83 6.57
CA LEU A 26 -5.67 3.68 7.38
C LEU A 26 -6.96 3.96 8.16
N GLU A 27 -7.19 5.20 8.56
CA GLU A 27 -8.46 5.58 9.19
C GLU A 27 -9.63 5.47 8.20
N ARG A 28 -9.39 5.86 6.95
CA ARG A 28 -10.42 5.80 5.91
C ARG A 28 -10.60 4.39 5.34
N TYR A 29 -9.55 3.64 5.24
CA TYR A 29 -9.55 2.30 4.65
C TYR A 29 -8.94 1.30 5.65
N PRO A 30 -9.70 0.94 6.68
CA PRO A 30 -9.18 0.17 7.82
C PRO A 30 -9.16 -1.34 7.61
N THR A 31 -9.32 -1.82 6.39
CA THR A 31 -9.26 -3.24 6.09
C THR A 31 -8.40 -3.52 4.88
N CYS A 32 -7.82 -4.72 4.83
CA CYS A 32 -7.06 -5.16 3.67
C CYS A 32 -7.97 -5.20 2.44
N ALA A 33 -7.56 -4.53 1.37
CA ALA A 33 -8.35 -4.46 0.15
C ALA A 33 -8.54 -5.83 -0.52
N ALA A 34 -7.66 -6.79 -0.25
CA ALA A 34 -7.72 -8.12 -0.86
C ALA A 34 -8.43 -9.14 0.01
N CYS A 35 -8.12 -9.22 1.29
CA CYS A 35 -8.66 -10.27 2.16
C CYS A 35 -9.62 -9.78 3.23
N GLY A 36 -9.77 -8.47 3.41
CA GLY A 36 -10.68 -7.90 4.39
C GLY A 36 -10.18 -7.90 5.83
N ALA A 37 -8.96 -8.37 6.10
CA ALA A 37 -8.40 -8.37 7.43
C ALA A 37 -8.29 -6.95 7.98
N SER A 38 -8.55 -6.79 9.28
CA SER A 38 -8.49 -5.49 9.94
C SER A 38 -7.24 -5.29 10.79
N GLU A 39 -6.39 -6.30 10.89
CA GLU A 39 -5.19 -6.27 11.70
C GLU A 39 -3.94 -6.24 10.84
N ASN A 40 -2.90 -5.65 11.40
CA ASN A 40 -1.58 -5.64 10.79
C ASN A 40 -1.57 -5.06 9.38
N LEU A 41 -2.26 -3.94 9.21
CA LEU A 41 -2.38 -3.29 7.91
C LEU A 41 -1.16 -2.45 7.60
N GLU A 42 -0.78 -2.49 6.33
CA GLU A 42 0.28 -1.65 5.77
C GLU A 42 -0.29 -0.84 4.61
N VAL A 43 0.27 0.32 4.35
CA VAL A 43 -0.11 1.13 3.19
C VAL A 43 0.88 0.87 2.09
N HIS A 44 0.37 0.34 0.99
CA HIS A 44 1.16 0.02 -0.19
C HIS A 44 1.01 1.14 -1.22
N HIS A 45 2.12 1.57 -1.80
CA HIS A 45 2.11 2.50 -2.93
C HIS A 45 1.90 1.69 -4.21
N VAL A 46 0.85 1.99 -4.95
CA VAL A 46 0.59 1.30 -6.23
C VAL A 46 1.76 1.53 -7.18
N ILE A 47 2.18 2.78 -7.33
CA ILE A 47 3.43 3.13 -7.99
C ILE A 47 4.45 3.39 -6.89
N PRO A 48 5.52 2.58 -6.79
CA PRO A 48 6.49 2.72 -5.70
C PRO A 48 7.19 4.06 -5.70
N VAL A 49 7.58 4.51 -4.52
CA VAL A 49 8.26 5.80 -4.34
C VAL A 49 9.51 5.91 -5.22
N GLY A 50 10.30 4.86 -5.28
CA GLY A 50 11.53 4.87 -6.10
C GLY A 50 11.23 5.04 -7.59
N HIS A 51 10.20 4.37 -8.10
CA HIS A 51 9.80 4.52 -9.48
C HIS A 51 9.23 5.92 -9.75
N ALA A 52 8.39 6.41 -8.84
CA ALA A 52 7.81 7.75 -8.95
C ALA A 52 8.90 8.82 -9.05
N ARG A 53 9.97 8.69 -8.28
CA ARG A 53 11.11 9.61 -8.38
C ARG A 53 11.79 9.55 -9.73
N ARG A 54 11.98 8.34 -10.26
CA ARG A 54 12.65 8.19 -11.56
C ARG A 54 11.86 8.82 -12.69
N ILE A 55 10.55 8.85 -12.60
CA ILE A 55 9.72 9.45 -13.65
C ILE A 55 9.32 10.90 -13.33
N GLY A 56 9.88 11.49 -12.28
CA GLY A 56 9.61 12.89 -11.93
C GLY A 56 8.24 13.13 -11.31
N ARG A 57 7.64 12.12 -10.70
CA ARG A 57 6.31 12.18 -10.10
C ARG A 57 6.38 11.91 -8.60
N GLU A 58 7.22 12.64 -7.89
CA GLU A 58 7.44 12.43 -6.45
C GLU A 58 6.17 12.64 -5.62
N GLU A 59 5.24 13.45 -6.09
CA GLU A 59 3.98 13.68 -5.41
C GLU A 59 3.14 12.41 -5.24
N LEU A 60 3.42 11.37 -6.02
CA LEU A 60 2.71 10.10 -5.91
C LEU A 60 2.91 9.44 -4.56
N GLN A 61 3.99 9.77 -3.84
CA GLN A 61 4.20 9.23 -2.50
C GLN A 61 3.07 9.62 -1.54
N LEU A 62 2.53 10.82 -1.70
CA LEU A 62 1.51 11.37 -0.80
C LEU A 62 0.11 11.36 -1.40
N ASP A 63 -0.03 10.96 -2.66
CA ASP A 63 -1.30 10.99 -3.37
C ASP A 63 -2.21 9.87 -2.86
N PRO A 64 -3.37 10.20 -2.28
CA PRO A 64 -4.30 9.17 -1.80
C PRO A 64 -4.71 8.17 -2.87
N LEU A 65 -4.76 8.58 -4.14
CA LEU A 65 -5.13 7.70 -5.24
C LEU A 65 -4.06 6.65 -5.55
N ASN A 66 -2.85 6.85 -5.04
CA ASN A 66 -1.74 5.91 -5.23
C ASN A 66 -1.55 4.97 -4.03
N LEU A 67 -2.47 4.97 -3.08
CA LEU A 67 -2.34 4.20 -1.84
C LEU A 67 -3.42 3.14 -1.76
N ILE A 68 -3.05 1.99 -1.20
CA ILE A 68 -3.98 0.89 -0.96
C ILE A 68 -3.60 0.19 0.34
N SER A 69 -4.59 -0.17 1.15
CA SER A 69 -4.36 -0.91 2.40
C SER A 69 -4.25 -2.40 2.09
N LEU A 70 -3.13 -2.99 2.47
CA LEU A 70 -2.90 -4.43 2.36
C LEU A 70 -2.33 -4.94 3.66
N CYS A 71 -2.71 -6.17 4.06
CA CYS A 71 -2.22 -6.71 5.32
C CYS A 71 -0.78 -7.18 5.23
N GLY A 72 -0.06 -7.06 6.35
CA GLY A 72 1.21 -7.73 6.56
C GLY A 72 0.98 -9.16 7.03
N PRO A 73 2.03 -9.82 7.60
CA PRO A 73 1.89 -11.18 8.09
C PRO A 73 0.72 -11.33 9.06
N PRO A 74 0.06 -12.51 9.11
CA PRO A 74 0.46 -13.78 8.50
C PRO A 74 0.01 -13.97 7.06
N ARG A 75 -1.09 -13.37 6.61
CA ARG A 75 -1.56 -13.52 5.23
C ARG A 75 -0.70 -12.78 4.23
N ASP A 76 -0.22 -11.62 4.64
CA ASP A 76 0.79 -10.84 3.94
C ASP A 76 0.43 -10.51 2.48
N CYS A 77 -0.78 -10.01 2.27
CA CYS A 77 -1.21 -9.59 0.94
C CYS A 77 -0.30 -8.50 0.36
N HIS A 78 0.29 -7.67 1.22
CA HIS A 78 1.24 -6.65 0.77
C HIS A 78 2.42 -7.29 0.06
N TRP A 79 2.95 -8.37 0.62
CA TRP A 79 4.11 -9.05 0.04
C TRP A 79 3.78 -9.78 -1.26
N TRP A 80 2.82 -10.72 -1.20
CA TRP A 80 2.58 -11.58 -2.36
C TRP A 80 1.74 -10.92 -3.45
N LEU A 81 0.78 -10.06 -3.10
CA LEU A 81 -0.04 -9.36 -4.07
C LEU A 81 0.61 -8.04 -4.48
N GLY A 82 0.99 -7.24 -3.49
CA GLY A 82 1.56 -5.92 -3.76
C GLY A 82 2.91 -5.99 -4.44
N HIS A 83 3.78 -6.86 -3.99
CA HIS A 83 5.16 -6.96 -4.47
C HIS A 83 5.49 -8.25 -5.21
N ALA A 84 4.52 -9.13 -5.44
CA ALA A 84 4.75 -10.39 -6.16
C ALA A 84 5.89 -11.21 -5.54
N CYS A 85 6.01 -11.20 -4.20
CA CYS A 85 7.04 -11.89 -3.42
C CYS A 85 8.47 -11.41 -3.70
N ASP A 86 8.63 -10.17 -4.15
CA ASP A 86 9.93 -9.55 -4.40
C ASP A 86 9.80 -8.05 -4.14
N ASP A 87 10.55 -7.51 -3.20
CA ASP A 87 10.45 -6.10 -2.80
C ASP A 87 10.78 -5.11 -3.93
N ARG A 88 11.38 -5.60 -5.02
CA ARG A 88 11.68 -4.79 -6.19
C ARG A 88 10.56 -4.80 -7.23
N LYS A 89 9.56 -5.66 -7.03
CA LYS A 89 8.44 -5.79 -7.98
C LYS A 89 7.20 -5.11 -7.44
N TRP A 90 6.32 -4.75 -8.37
CA TRP A 90 5.05 -4.13 -8.05
C TRP A 90 4.08 -4.38 -9.20
N ARG A 91 2.78 -4.28 -8.88
CA ARG A 91 1.72 -4.54 -9.86
C ARG A 91 0.92 -3.26 -10.09
N PRO A 92 0.96 -2.69 -11.28
CA PRO A 92 0.14 -1.50 -11.59
C PRO A 92 -1.35 -1.73 -11.41
N ASP A 93 -1.79 -2.98 -11.57
CA ASP A 93 -3.19 -3.38 -11.49
C ASP A 93 -3.58 -3.99 -10.14
N VAL A 94 -2.81 -3.72 -9.09
CA VAL A 94 -3.04 -4.30 -7.77
C VAL A 94 -4.45 -4.04 -7.25
N ARG A 95 -5.02 -2.87 -7.52
CA ARG A 95 -6.37 -2.51 -7.09
C ARG A 95 -7.41 -3.45 -7.67
N ARG A 96 -7.31 -3.72 -8.94
CA ARG A 96 -8.22 -4.63 -9.64
C ARG A 96 -8.06 -6.06 -9.14
N LEU A 97 -6.83 -6.49 -8.95
CA LEU A 97 -6.55 -7.85 -8.45
C LEU A 97 -7.08 -8.03 -7.03
N ALA A 98 -6.88 -7.03 -6.16
CA ALA A 98 -7.41 -7.07 -4.80
C ALA A 98 -8.94 -7.20 -4.82
N GLN A 99 -9.61 -6.44 -5.67
CA GLN A 99 -11.05 -6.48 -5.82
C GLN A 99 -11.54 -7.87 -6.24
N VAL A 100 -10.86 -8.49 -7.18
CA VAL A 100 -11.20 -9.85 -7.65
C VAL A 100 -11.05 -10.85 -6.51
N ILE A 101 -9.96 -10.78 -5.76
CA ILE A 101 -9.71 -11.70 -4.64
C ILE A 101 -10.78 -11.54 -3.57
N LEU A 102 -11.07 -10.30 -3.17
CA LEU A 102 -12.07 -10.02 -2.14
C LEU A 102 -13.45 -10.53 -2.56
N THR A 103 -13.83 -10.29 -3.80
CA THR A 103 -15.10 -10.74 -4.34
C THR A 103 -15.19 -12.28 -4.36
N SER A 104 -14.11 -12.95 -4.73
CA SER A 104 -14.05 -14.40 -4.77
C SER A 104 -14.20 -15.01 -3.37
N GLU A 105 -13.51 -14.45 -2.37
CA GLU A 105 -13.61 -14.92 -0.99
C GLU A 105 -15.02 -14.74 -0.43
N VAL A 106 -15.66 -13.61 -0.69
CA VAL A 106 -17.03 -13.37 -0.26
C VAL A 106 -17.98 -14.37 -0.90
N ARG A 107 -17.79 -14.66 -2.19
CA ARG A 107 -18.60 -15.63 -2.91
C ARG A 107 -18.46 -17.03 -2.33
N GLU A 108 -17.23 -17.46 -2.03
CA GLU A 108 -16.97 -18.78 -1.44
C GLU A 108 -17.65 -18.92 -0.08
N GLN A 109 -17.57 -17.88 0.75
CA GLN A 109 -18.24 -17.88 2.04
C GLN A 109 -19.76 -17.97 1.88
N GLY A 110 -20.32 -17.30 0.89
CA GLY A 110 -21.73 -17.38 0.58
C GLY A 110 -22.17 -18.78 0.16
N ASP A 111 -21.35 -19.45 -0.61
CA ASP A 111 -21.63 -20.81 -1.12
C ASP A 111 -21.63 -21.86 -0.02
N HIS A 112 -21.02 -21.58 1.12
CA HIS A 112 -21.01 -22.51 2.25
C HIS A 112 -22.22 -22.38 3.17
N VAL A 113 -23.06 -21.41 2.91
CA VAL A 113 -24.30 -21.22 3.65
C VAL A 113 -25.40 -22.02 2.98
#